data_5bec274fc930986c414c448556d14f26
#
_entry.id   5bec274fc930986c414c448556d14f26
#
_cell.length_a   1.000
_cell.length_b   1.000
_cell.length_c   1.000
_cell.angle_alpha   90.00
_cell.angle_beta   90.00
_cell.angle_gamma   90.00
#
_symmetry.space_group_name_H-M   'P 1'
#
loop_
_entity.id
_entity.type
_entity.pdbx_description
1 polymer ?
#
loop_
_entity_poly.entity_id
_entity_poly.type
_entity_poly.pdbx_seq_one_letter_code
_entity_poly.pdbx_strand_id
1 'polypeptide(L)'
;MKDIAVEYLGGSGFLVTIGETGFLFDASEHGADRRILPDKEALAAYRKLYVFVSHRHDDHFSASIYDLCGEDAVYIVGFDVPQPYRGVRMKPGESQGFGSVEVTAYGSTDEGVSFLVSYAGIRIFHAGDLNLWHWRDESSITEIEAAEKAFYDCVAPIPQETIDLAFFPVDPRQGSMYDAGAGYFVMTVKPRILIPMHFQGRGDVAMRFALTGETSHTKIVALETPGETIDLSIPDTDETAPDRNLKALLADERFGQEDADETNS
;
A
#
# COMPACT_ATOMS: atom_id res chain seq x y z
N MET A 1 -5.30 20.64 5.83
CA MET A 1 -5.50 19.18 5.91
C MET A 1 -6.10 18.70 4.60
N LYS A 2 -5.68 17.56 4.08
CA LYS A 2 -6.18 16.94 2.86
C LYS A 2 -6.83 15.62 3.20
N ASP A 3 -8.05 15.44 2.74
CA ASP A 3 -8.81 14.22 3.00
C ASP A 3 -8.52 13.20 1.91
N ILE A 4 -8.30 11.97 2.32
CA ILE A 4 -8.01 10.80 1.48
C ILE A 4 -8.98 9.71 1.89
N ALA A 5 -9.70 9.15 0.95
CA ALA A 5 -10.44 7.91 1.18
C ALA A 5 -9.61 6.73 0.65
N VAL A 6 -9.56 5.66 1.40
CA VAL A 6 -8.88 4.41 1.02
C VAL A 6 -9.87 3.27 1.12
N GLU A 7 -10.01 2.51 0.03
CA GLU A 7 -10.78 1.28 -0.03
C GLU A 7 -9.85 0.08 -0.25
N TYR A 8 -9.97 -0.95 0.56
CA TYR A 8 -9.25 -2.20 0.41
C TYR A 8 -9.99 -3.15 -0.53
N LEU A 9 -9.31 -3.66 -1.55
CA LEU A 9 -9.90 -4.50 -2.59
C LEU A 9 -9.56 -6.00 -2.44
N GLY A 10 -8.71 -6.33 -1.49
CA GLY A 10 -8.14 -7.67 -1.29
C GLY A 10 -6.71 -7.79 -1.79
N GLY A 11 -5.93 -8.68 -1.16
CA GLY A 11 -4.51 -8.89 -1.47
C GLY A 11 -3.66 -7.65 -1.32
N SER A 12 -3.13 -7.16 -2.44
CA SER A 12 -2.39 -5.90 -2.53
C SER A 12 -3.19 -4.80 -3.24
N GLY A 13 -4.50 -5.03 -3.48
CA GLY A 13 -5.37 -4.11 -4.21
C GLY A 13 -5.94 -3.00 -3.32
N PHE A 14 -5.80 -1.74 -3.77
CA PHE A 14 -6.36 -0.57 -3.10
C PHE A 14 -6.87 0.46 -4.11
N LEU A 15 -7.97 1.13 -3.76
CA LEU A 15 -8.41 2.36 -4.41
C LEU A 15 -8.23 3.53 -3.43
N VAL A 16 -7.39 4.49 -3.80
CA VAL A 16 -7.16 5.71 -3.03
C VAL A 16 -7.79 6.88 -3.77
N THR A 17 -8.63 7.64 -3.08
CA THR A 17 -9.32 8.82 -3.62
C THR A 17 -8.80 10.09 -2.97
N ILE A 18 -8.39 11.06 -3.80
CA ILE A 18 -7.98 12.39 -3.36
C ILE A 18 -8.76 13.43 -4.19
N GLY A 19 -9.79 14.02 -3.61
CA GLY A 19 -10.71 14.88 -4.32
C GLY A 19 -11.41 14.14 -5.47
N GLU A 20 -11.23 14.60 -6.71
CA GLU A 20 -11.83 13.98 -7.91
C GLU A 20 -10.84 13.04 -8.64
N THR A 21 -9.74 12.66 -8.00
CA THR A 21 -8.70 11.81 -8.60
C THR A 21 -8.64 10.45 -7.89
N GLY A 22 -8.71 9.38 -8.66
CA GLY A 22 -8.57 8.00 -8.20
C GLY A 22 -7.17 7.45 -8.51
N PHE A 23 -6.63 6.67 -7.58
CA PHE A 23 -5.37 5.91 -7.70
C PHE A 23 -5.67 4.46 -7.38
N LEU A 24 -5.71 3.63 -8.40
CA LEU A 24 -6.01 2.20 -8.29
C LEU A 24 -4.72 1.40 -8.36
N PHE A 25 -4.42 0.67 -7.29
CA PHE A 25 -3.20 -0.13 -7.15
C PHE A 25 -3.53 -1.62 -7.19
N ASP A 26 -2.78 -2.39 -7.98
CA ASP A 26 -2.76 -3.86 -8.05
C ASP A 26 -4.15 -4.51 -7.93
N ALA A 27 -5.13 -3.94 -8.62
CA ALA A 27 -6.50 -4.42 -8.61
C ALA A 27 -6.63 -5.62 -9.56
N SER A 28 -6.66 -6.81 -8.97
CA SER A 28 -6.84 -8.07 -9.66
C SER A 28 -8.01 -8.86 -9.06
N GLU A 29 -8.75 -9.56 -9.90
CA GLU A 29 -9.79 -10.50 -9.51
C GLU A 29 -9.24 -11.86 -9.06
N HIS A 30 -7.94 -12.09 -9.29
CA HIS A 30 -7.25 -13.34 -8.96
C HIS A 30 -6.54 -13.24 -7.61
N GLY A 31 -6.31 -14.38 -7.00
CA GLY A 31 -5.60 -14.51 -5.73
C GLY A 31 -6.16 -15.64 -4.88
N ALA A 32 -5.48 -15.94 -3.79
CA ALA A 32 -5.90 -16.99 -2.86
C ALA A 32 -7.02 -16.55 -1.91
N ASP A 33 -7.21 -15.25 -1.75
CA ASP A 33 -8.21 -14.61 -0.90
C ASP A 33 -9.36 -14.00 -1.72
N ARG A 34 -10.40 -13.57 -1.01
CA ARG A 34 -11.50 -12.83 -1.63
C ARG A 34 -10.97 -11.51 -2.19
N ARG A 35 -11.38 -11.22 -3.44
CA ARG A 35 -11.11 -9.96 -4.13
C ARG A 35 -12.42 -9.30 -4.50
N ILE A 36 -12.40 -7.98 -4.54
CA ILE A 36 -13.46 -7.17 -5.14
C ILE A 36 -12.83 -6.21 -6.13
N LEU A 37 -13.58 -5.86 -7.15
CA LEU A 37 -13.21 -4.78 -8.05
C LEU A 37 -14.23 -3.64 -7.88
N PRO A 38 -13.80 -2.38 -7.95
CA PRO A 38 -14.72 -1.24 -7.92
C PRO A 38 -15.67 -1.29 -9.12
N ASP A 39 -16.86 -0.70 -8.96
CA ASP A 39 -17.80 -0.59 -10.06
C ASP A 39 -17.22 0.30 -11.17
N LYS A 40 -17.43 -0.12 -12.42
CA LYS A 40 -16.96 0.61 -13.61
C LYS A 40 -17.52 2.03 -13.67
N GLU A 41 -18.77 2.22 -13.31
CA GLU A 41 -19.45 3.49 -13.25
C GLU A 41 -18.84 4.40 -12.17
N ALA A 42 -18.48 3.83 -11.02
CA ALA A 42 -17.79 4.55 -9.94
C ALA A 42 -16.40 5.01 -10.39
N LEU A 43 -15.65 4.15 -11.08
CA LEU A 43 -14.34 4.51 -11.64
C LEU A 43 -14.43 5.58 -12.74
N ALA A 44 -15.47 5.51 -13.58
CA ALA A 44 -15.70 6.49 -14.65
C ALA A 44 -16.11 7.89 -14.11
N ALA A 45 -16.54 7.99 -12.85
CA ALA A 45 -16.87 9.25 -12.21
C ALA A 45 -15.64 10.08 -11.81
N TYR A 46 -14.45 9.46 -11.72
CA TYR A 46 -13.23 10.22 -11.44
C TYR A 46 -12.88 11.13 -12.63
N ARG A 47 -12.52 12.35 -12.32
CA ARG A 47 -12.00 13.30 -13.33
C ARG A 47 -10.66 12.81 -13.91
N LYS A 48 -9.88 12.10 -13.11
CA LYS A 48 -8.66 11.40 -13.50
C LYS A 48 -8.53 10.11 -12.72
N LEU A 49 -8.22 9.03 -13.44
CA LEU A 49 -7.94 7.73 -12.85
C LEU A 49 -6.52 7.31 -13.26
N TYR A 50 -5.71 7.01 -12.26
CA TYR A 50 -4.37 6.44 -12.42
C TYR A 50 -4.40 4.99 -11.96
N VAL A 51 -3.90 4.10 -12.79
CA VAL A 51 -3.91 2.65 -12.55
C VAL A 51 -2.48 2.16 -12.47
N PHE A 52 -2.13 1.58 -11.35
CA PHE A 52 -0.80 1.06 -11.04
C PHE A 52 -0.82 -0.45 -11.01
N VAL A 53 0.14 -1.07 -11.66
CA VAL A 53 0.40 -2.50 -11.62
C VAL A 53 1.87 -2.69 -11.28
N SER A 54 2.16 -3.20 -10.09
CA SER A 54 3.54 -3.36 -9.60
C SER A 54 4.32 -4.38 -10.40
N HIS A 55 3.71 -5.51 -10.76
CA HIS A 55 4.31 -6.59 -11.52
C HIS A 55 3.27 -7.51 -12.17
N ARG A 56 3.74 -8.54 -12.88
CA ARG A 56 2.93 -9.39 -13.77
C ARG A 56 2.19 -10.54 -13.10
N HIS A 57 2.40 -10.86 -11.81
CA HIS A 57 1.71 -11.98 -11.14
C HIS A 57 0.20 -11.78 -11.14
N ASP A 58 -0.54 -12.86 -11.26
CA ASP A 58 -2.00 -12.83 -11.45
C ASP A 58 -2.75 -12.16 -10.29
N ASP A 59 -2.21 -12.21 -9.08
CA ASP A 59 -2.80 -11.58 -7.89
C ASP A 59 -2.54 -10.06 -7.80
N HIS A 60 -1.73 -9.50 -8.72
CA HIS A 60 -1.48 -8.06 -8.89
C HIS A 60 -1.95 -7.53 -10.24
N PHE A 61 -1.98 -8.38 -11.26
CA PHE A 61 -2.32 -8.00 -12.62
C PHE A 61 -3.35 -8.93 -13.25
N SER A 62 -4.44 -8.35 -13.73
CA SER A 62 -5.38 -8.99 -14.64
C SER A 62 -5.64 -8.08 -15.85
N ALA A 63 -5.73 -8.69 -17.04
CA ALA A 63 -6.04 -7.94 -18.26
C ALA A 63 -7.44 -7.28 -18.24
N SER A 64 -8.34 -7.77 -17.42
CA SER A 64 -9.68 -7.20 -17.19
C SER A 64 -9.64 -5.76 -16.70
N ILE A 65 -8.51 -5.32 -16.08
CA ILE A 65 -8.32 -3.95 -15.61
C ILE A 65 -8.49 -2.91 -16.72
N TYR A 66 -8.17 -3.26 -17.97
CA TYR A 66 -8.32 -2.35 -19.10
C TYR A 66 -9.77 -2.16 -19.53
N ASP A 67 -10.60 -3.20 -19.41
CA ASP A 67 -12.04 -3.12 -19.67
C ASP A 67 -12.76 -2.41 -18.53
N LEU A 68 -12.27 -2.59 -17.30
CA LEU A 68 -12.81 -1.96 -16.11
C LEU A 68 -12.55 -0.45 -16.08
N CYS A 69 -11.30 -0.03 -16.27
CA CYS A 69 -10.88 1.37 -16.10
C CYS A 69 -10.98 2.19 -17.39
N GLY A 70 -11.13 1.54 -18.56
CA GLY A 70 -11.35 2.21 -19.85
C GLY A 70 -10.10 2.86 -20.44
N GLU A 71 -10.30 3.62 -21.54
CA GLU A 71 -9.20 4.20 -22.32
C GLU A 71 -8.66 5.52 -21.77
N ASP A 72 -9.47 6.24 -21.00
CA ASP A 72 -9.13 7.56 -20.43
C ASP A 72 -8.26 7.46 -19.18
N ALA A 73 -8.13 6.26 -18.59
CA ALA A 73 -7.25 6.00 -17.46
C ALA A 73 -5.77 6.03 -17.87
N VAL A 74 -4.92 6.51 -16.94
CA VAL A 74 -3.46 6.53 -17.10
C VAL A 74 -2.89 5.28 -16.46
N TYR A 75 -2.30 4.40 -17.26
CA TYR A 75 -1.74 3.14 -16.78
C TYR A 75 -0.23 3.28 -16.58
N ILE A 76 0.24 2.97 -15.38
CA ILE A 76 1.64 2.95 -14.97
C ILE A 76 1.94 1.54 -14.46
N VAL A 77 2.83 0.83 -15.10
CA VAL A 77 3.03 -0.59 -14.88
C VAL A 77 4.50 -0.94 -14.68
N GLY A 78 4.79 -1.97 -13.92
CA GLY A 78 6.11 -2.53 -13.78
C GLY A 78 6.68 -2.97 -15.15
N PHE A 79 7.98 -2.92 -15.29
CA PHE A 79 8.68 -3.22 -16.54
C PHE A 79 8.44 -4.64 -17.04
N ASP A 80 8.08 -5.56 -16.16
CA ASP A 80 7.83 -6.99 -16.41
C ASP A 80 6.41 -7.31 -16.90
N VAL A 81 5.46 -6.35 -16.78
CA VAL A 81 4.12 -6.52 -17.35
C VAL A 81 4.21 -6.72 -18.87
N PRO A 82 3.68 -7.84 -19.40
CA PRO A 82 3.98 -8.26 -20.76
C PRO A 82 3.36 -7.34 -21.83
N GLN A 83 3.96 -7.39 -23.02
CA GLN A 83 3.32 -6.86 -24.23
C GLN A 83 2.21 -7.82 -24.70
N PRO A 84 1.11 -7.34 -25.34
CA PRO A 84 0.90 -5.97 -25.83
C PRO A 84 0.14 -5.05 -24.86
N TYR A 85 0.00 -5.41 -23.59
CA TYR A 85 -0.74 -4.60 -22.63
C TYR A 85 -0.22 -3.17 -22.56
N ARG A 86 -1.15 -2.21 -22.60
CA ARG A 86 -0.81 -0.78 -22.58
C ARG A 86 -0.36 -0.32 -21.19
N GLY A 87 0.33 0.79 -21.16
CA GLY A 87 0.82 1.43 -19.95
C GLY A 87 2.26 1.92 -20.10
N VAL A 88 2.61 2.92 -19.33
CA VAL A 88 3.99 3.37 -19.21
C VAL A 88 4.72 2.40 -18.29
N ARG A 89 5.71 1.69 -18.83
CA ARG A 89 6.51 0.74 -18.06
C ARG A 89 7.62 1.47 -17.34
N MET A 90 7.69 1.24 -16.04
CA MET A 90 8.73 1.83 -15.20
C MET A 90 9.67 0.76 -14.65
N LYS A 91 10.96 1.10 -14.60
CA LYS A 91 12.02 0.27 -14.01
C LYS A 91 12.46 0.88 -12.68
N PRO A 92 13.08 0.09 -11.79
CA PRO A 92 13.67 0.62 -10.57
C PRO A 92 14.61 1.81 -10.84
N GLY A 93 14.44 2.90 -10.08
CA GLY A 93 15.20 4.13 -10.20
C GLY A 93 14.64 5.15 -11.20
N GLU A 94 13.61 4.82 -11.96
CA GLU A 94 12.97 5.77 -12.88
C GLU A 94 11.95 6.65 -12.16
N SER A 95 11.90 7.93 -12.56
CA SER A 95 10.89 8.91 -12.12
C SER A 95 10.26 9.57 -13.33
N GLN A 96 8.93 9.70 -13.33
CA GLN A 96 8.18 10.28 -14.44
C GLN A 96 6.95 11.06 -13.96
N GLY A 97 6.68 12.18 -14.64
CA GLY A 97 5.48 13.00 -14.42
C GLY A 97 4.32 12.57 -15.32
N PHE A 98 3.13 12.53 -14.74
CA PHE A 98 1.86 12.24 -15.41
C PHE A 98 0.85 13.37 -15.13
N GLY A 99 1.07 14.51 -15.75
CA GLY A 99 0.30 15.74 -15.43
C GLY A 99 0.69 16.30 -14.06
N SER A 100 -0.23 16.28 -13.10
CA SER A 100 0.01 16.74 -11.72
C SER A 100 0.50 15.63 -10.78
N VAL A 101 0.67 14.41 -11.28
CA VAL A 101 1.16 13.26 -10.52
C VAL A 101 2.60 12.99 -10.90
N GLU A 102 3.47 12.83 -9.90
CA GLU A 102 4.84 12.34 -10.08
C GLU A 102 4.94 10.93 -9.52
N VAL A 103 5.59 10.04 -10.26
CA VAL A 103 5.78 8.64 -9.87
C VAL A 103 7.27 8.31 -9.93
N THR A 104 7.75 7.71 -8.85
CA THR A 104 9.09 7.10 -8.80
C THR A 104 8.94 5.60 -8.55
N ALA A 105 9.59 4.79 -9.36
CA ALA A 105 9.66 3.35 -9.19
C ALA A 105 10.93 2.96 -8.42
N TYR A 106 10.77 2.11 -7.41
CA TYR A 106 11.88 1.50 -6.66
C TYR A 106 11.94 0.00 -6.92
N GLY A 107 13.00 -0.64 -6.45
CA GLY A 107 13.17 -2.08 -6.57
C GLY A 107 12.16 -2.89 -5.76
N SER A 108 12.02 -4.16 -6.12
CA SER A 108 11.29 -5.18 -5.39
C SER A 108 12.21 -6.35 -5.11
N THR A 109 11.89 -7.17 -4.13
CA THR A 109 12.60 -8.40 -3.77
C THR A 109 11.92 -9.65 -4.36
N ASP A 110 10.84 -9.45 -5.07
CA ASP A 110 10.22 -10.42 -5.96
C ASP A 110 10.31 -9.90 -7.40
N GLU A 111 9.21 -9.73 -8.12
CA GLU A 111 9.20 -9.21 -9.49
C GLU A 111 8.76 -7.72 -9.50
N GLY A 112 9.00 -7.03 -10.63
CA GLY A 112 8.53 -5.69 -10.91
C GLY A 112 9.13 -4.59 -10.05
N VAL A 113 8.27 -3.73 -9.52
CA VAL A 113 8.65 -2.49 -8.82
C VAL A 113 7.73 -2.19 -7.64
N SER A 114 8.20 -1.36 -6.71
CA SER A 114 7.34 -0.59 -5.82
C SER A 114 7.20 0.84 -6.32
N PHE A 115 6.11 1.53 -5.98
CA PHE A 115 5.80 2.88 -6.45
C PHE A 115 5.75 3.88 -5.31
N LEU A 116 6.37 5.04 -5.51
CA LEU A 116 6.11 6.24 -4.74
C LEU A 116 5.37 7.24 -5.64
N VAL A 117 4.15 7.58 -5.27
CA VAL A 117 3.25 8.47 -6.01
C VAL A 117 3.11 9.77 -5.23
N SER A 118 3.42 10.90 -5.86
CA SER A 118 3.28 12.23 -5.28
C SER A 118 2.18 12.99 -6.01
N TYR A 119 1.16 13.42 -5.29
CA TYR A 119 0.03 14.20 -5.81
C TYR A 119 -0.50 15.16 -4.77
N ALA A 120 -0.69 16.41 -5.18
CA ALA A 120 -1.27 17.45 -4.33
C ALA A 120 -0.58 17.60 -2.95
N GLY A 121 0.73 17.34 -2.86
CA GLY A 121 1.50 17.37 -1.62
C GLY A 121 1.29 16.17 -0.71
N ILE A 122 0.65 15.10 -1.19
CA ILE A 122 0.52 13.80 -0.52
C ILE A 122 1.45 12.81 -1.21
N ARG A 123 2.10 11.96 -0.43
CA ARG A 123 3.02 10.92 -0.91
C ARG A 123 2.53 9.55 -0.49
N ILE A 124 2.19 8.72 -1.49
CA ILE A 124 1.67 7.37 -1.32
C ILE A 124 2.73 6.39 -1.79
N PHE A 125 3.08 5.43 -0.95
CA PHE A 125 3.97 4.33 -1.29
C PHE A 125 3.18 3.01 -1.38
N HIS A 126 3.35 2.30 -2.48
CA HIS A 126 2.81 0.95 -2.65
C HIS A 126 3.97 -0.02 -2.89
N ALA A 127 4.16 -0.95 -1.99
CA ALA A 127 5.32 -1.84 -1.99
C ALA A 127 5.30 -2.86 -3.14
N GLY A 128 4.12 -3.16 -3.74
CA GLY A 128 3.99 -4.37 -4.55
C GLY A 128 4.40 -5.56 -3.69
N ASP A 129 5.27 -6.42 -4.20
CA ASP A 129 5.83 -7.55 -3.45
C ASP A 129 7.25 -7.30 -2.91
N LEU A 130 7.60 -6.02 -2.69
CA LEU A 130 8.77 -5.69 -1.89
C LEU A 130 8.55 -6.14 -0.44
N ASN A 131 9.25 -7.17 -0.01
CA ASN A 131 9.19 -7.69 1.35
C ASN A 131 10.49 -8.44 1.68
N LEU A 132 10.70 -8.77 2.96
CA LEU A 132 11.78 -9.63 3.40
C LEU A 132 11.37 -11.09 3.21
N TRP A 133 11.48 -11.58 1.97
CA TRP A 133 11.09 -12.93 1.61
C TRP A 133 12.13 -13.96 2.04
N HIS A 134 11.99 -14.54 3.22
CA HIS A 134 12.67 -15.76 3.60
C HIS A 134 11.83 -16.59 4.57
N TRP A 135 11.96 -17.89 4.47
CA TRP A 135 11.30 -18.88 5.32
C TRP A 135 12.34 -19.39 6.31
N ARG A 136 12.44 -18.72 7.46
CA ARG A 136 13.52 -18.92 8.44
C ARG A 136 13.77 -20.38 8.81
N ASP A 137 12.70 -21.17 8.92
CA ASP A 137 12.77 -22.56 9.35
C ASP A 137 13.17 -23.53 8.20
N GLU A 138 13.13 -23.06 6.95
CA GLU A 138 13.39 -23.86 5.75
C GLU A 138 14.63 -23.39 4.98
N SER A 139 15.04 -22.13 5.17
CA SER A 139 16.15 -21.50 4.46
C SER A 139 17.48 -21.73 5.16
N SER A 140 18.55 -21.93 4.38
CA SER A 140 19.91 -21.90 4.88
C SER A 140 20.32 -20.49 5.34
N ILE A 141 21.35 -20.39 6.17
CA ILE A 141 21.89 -19.10 6.63
C ILE A 141 22.27 -18.20 5.45
N THR A 142 22.89 -18.78 4.42
CA THR A 142 23.31 -18.02 3.22
C THR A 142 22.11 -17.46 2.42
N GLU A 143 21.01 -18.22 2.33
CA GLU A 143 19.77 -17.75 1.68
C GLU A 143 19.11 -16.63 2.48
N ILE A 144 19.10 -16.75 3.82
CA ILE A 144 18.59 -15.70 4.71
C ILE A 144 19.41 -14.42 4.52
N GLU A 145 20.73 -14.49 4.62
CA GLU A 145 21.63 -13.34 4.45
C GLU A 145 21.47 -12.68 3.07
N ALA A 146 21.29 -13.49 2.02
CA ALA A 146 21.06 -12.97 0.66
C ALA A 146 19.71 -12.26 0.54
N ALA A 147 18.64 -12.81 1.13
CA ALA A 147 17.30 -12.20 1.13
C ALA A 147 17.28 -10.88 1.94
N GLU A 148 17.92 -10.88 3.12
CA GLU A 148 18.08 -9.67 3.94
C GLU A 148 18.81 -8.57 3.19
N LYS A 149 19.96 -8.92 2.57
CA LYS A 149 20.74 -7.96 1.79
C LYS A 149 19.94 -7.38 0.63
N ALA A 150 19.24 -8.22 -0.15
CA ALA A 150 18.43 -7.79 -1.27
C ALA A 150 17.31 -6.83 -0.81
N PHE A 151 16.66 -7.16 0.29
CA PHE A 151 15.61 -6.34 0.87
C PHE A 151 16.15 -4.98 1.34
N TYR A 152 17.25 -4.95 2.08
CA TYR A 152 17.85 -3.71 2.56
C TYR A 152 18.34 -2.83 1.40
N ASP A 153 18.91 -3.44 0.35
CA ASP A 153 19.34 -2.70 -0.86
C ASP A 153 18.13 -2.07 -1.58
N CYS A 154 16.97 -2.72 -1.59
CA CYS A 154 15.73 -2.17 -2.18
C CYS A 154 15.12 -1.06 -1.32
N VAL A 155 15.17 -1.16 0.01
CA VAL A 155 14.60 -0.16 0.92
C VAL A 155 15.48 1.09 1.06
N ALA A 156 16.80 0.93 1.01
CA ALA A 156 17.77 2.02 1.25
C ALA A 156 17.53 3.30 0.41
N PRO A 157 17.17 3.25 -0.88
CA PRO A 157 16.92 4.46 -1.68
C PRO A 157 15.56 5.12 -1.41
N ILE A 158 14.64 4.48 -0.66
CA ILE A 158 13.31 5.03 -0.39
C ILE A 158 13.43 6.19 0.60
N PRO A 159 12.85 7.37 0.30
CA PRO A 159 13.01 8.55 1.15
C PRO A 159 12.33 8.38 2.51
N GLN A 160 13.07 8.70 3.57
CA GLN A 160 12.63 8.56 4.96
C GLN A 160 11.79 9.75 5.42
N GLU A 161 10.85 9.49 6.35
CA GLU A 161 10.02 10.47 7.05
C GLU A 161 9.18 11.42 6.16
N THR A 162 8.99 11.06 4.89
CA THR A 162 8.27 11.90 3.92
C THR A 162 7.05 11.23 3.30
N ILE A 163 6.82 9.95 3.58
CA ILE A 163 5.68 9.18 3.06
C ILE A 163 4.50 9.37 4.00
N ASP A 164 3.36 9.79 3.44
CA ASP A 164 2.15 10.01 4.22
C ASP A 164 1.35 8.72 4.40
N LEU A 165 1.23 7.92 3.33
CA LEU A 165 0.51 6.65 3.32
C LEU A 165 1.36 5.57 2.65
N ALA A 166 1.52 4.43 3.30
CA ALA A 166 2.22 3.28 2.75
C ALA A 166 1.34 2.03 2.80
N PHE A 167 1.39 1.22 1.75
CA PHE A 167 0.85 -0.14 1.70
C PHE A 167 2.02 -1.12 1.66
N PHE A 168 2.06 -2.07 2.60
CA PHE A 168 3.21 -2.94 2.75
C PHE A 168 2.80 -4.38 3.13
N PRO A 169 3.46 -5.42 2.55
CA PRO A 169 3.12 -6.81 2.81
C PRO A 169 3.35 -7.25 4.26
N VAL A 170 2.39 -8.01 4.81
CA VAL A 170 2.51 -8.82 6.03
C VAL A 170 2.00 -10.22 5.70
N ASP A 171 2.88 -11.17 5.40
CA ASP A 171 2.49 -12.44 4.82
C ASP A 171 2.55 -13.61 5.82
N PRO A 172 1.41 -14.18 6.22
CA PRO A 172 1.35 -15.28 7.20
C PRO A 172 2.08 -16.55 6.76
N ARG A 173 2.35 -16.74 5.46
CA ARG A 173 3.12 -17.87 4.95
C ARG A 173 4.55 -17.89 5.47
N GLN A 174 5.09 -16.72 5.86
CA GLN A 174 6.43 -16.60 6.45
C GLN A 174 6.50 -17.01 7.94
N GLY A 175 5.40 -17.49 8.50
CA GLY A 175 5.36 -17.95 9.90
C GLY A 175 5.71 -16.84 10.90
N SER A 176 6.74 -17.04 11.71
CA SER A 176 7.18 -16.06 12.72
C SER A 176 7.78 -14.77 12.15
N MET A 177 8.09 -14.76 10.85
CA MET A 177 8.70 -13.60 10.16
C MET A 177 7.67 -12.82 9.32
N TYR A 178 6.37 -13.06 9.49
CA TYR A 178 5.28 -12.51 8.67
C TYR A 178 5.26 -10.98 8.58
N ASP A 179 5.78 -10.30 9.59
CA ASP A 179 5.79 -8.84 9.73
C ASP A 179 7.22 -8.23 9.73
N ALA A 180 8.25 -9.06 9.57
CA ALA A 180 9.64 -8.60 9.71
C ALA A 180 10.02 -7.53 8.68
N GLY A 181 9.59 -7.69 7.42
CA GLY A 181 9.81 -6.69 6.37
C GLY A 181 9.09 -5.38 6.65
N ALA A 182 7.79 -5.45 7.01
CA ALA A 182 6.98 -4.30 7.37
C ALA A 182 7.53 -3.57 8.62
N GLY A 183 7.92 -4.32 9.65
CA GLY A 183 8.55 -3.76 10.86
C GLY A 183 9.84 -3.02 10.55
N TYR A 184 10.72 -3.59 9.72
CA TYR A 184 11.93 -2.90 9.26
C TYR A 184 11.60 -1.61 8.48
N PHE A 185 10.61 -1.67 7.58
CA PHE A 185 10.17 -0.50 6.81
C PHE A 185 9.63 0.62 7.71
N VAL A 186 8.81 0.28 8.70
CA VAL A 186 8.31 1.22 9.71
C VAL A 186 9.45 1.89 10.47
N MET A 187 10.45 1.12 10.90
CA MET A 187 11.58 1.64 11.68
C MET A 187 12.55 2.49 10.85
N THR A 188 12.70 2.18 9.56
CA THR A 188 13.71 2.81 8.68
C THR A 188 13.12 3.95 7.87
N VAL A 189 12.01 3.70 7.15
CA VAL A 189 11.39 4.68 6.25
C VAL A 189 10.45 5.61 7.01
N LYS A 190 9.80 5.11 8.06
CA LYS A 190 8.92 5.86 8.97
C LYS A 190 7.78 6.58 8.23
N PRO A 191 6.96 5.86 7.48
CA PRO A 191 5.77 6.46 6.89
C PRO A 191 4.85 6.98 7.98
N ARG A 192 4.03 7.98 7.71
CA ARG A 192 3.07 8.51 8.69
C ARG A 192 1.99 7.49 9.03
N ILE A 193 1.43 6.85 7.98
CA ILE A 193 0.43 5.78 8.09
C ILE A 193 0.91 4.61 7.26
N LEU A 194 0.79 3.40 7.81
CA LEU A 194 0.99 2.17 7.06
C LEU A 194 -0.28 1.31 7.14
N ILE A 195 -0.74 0.81 5.99
CA ILE A 195 -1.82 -0.16 5.87
C ILE A 195 -1.21 -1.48 5.43
N PRO A 196 -1.33 -2.55 6.24
CA PRO A 196 -0.87 -3.88 5.89
C PRO A 196 -1.64 -4.43 4.68
N MET A 197 -0.95 -5.19 3.83
CA MET A 197 -1.53 -5.88 2.68
C MET A 197 -0.93 -7.27 2.52
N HIS A 198 -1.38 -8.04 1.50
CA HIS A 198 -0.83 -9.35 1.13
C HIS A 198 -0.91 -10.41 2.25
N PHE A 199 -1.90 -10.30 3.13
CA PHE A 199 -2.06 -11.20 4.29
C PHE A 199 -2.93 -12.44 3.98
N GLN A 200 -3.15 -12.78 2.70
CA GLN A 200 -3.79 -14.01 2.23
C GLN A 200 -5.18 -14.24 2.86
N GLY A 201 -6.01 -13.19 2.97
CA GLY A 201 -7.33 -13.26 3.58
C GLY A 201 -7.34 -13.42 5.11
N ARG A 202 -6.16 -13.34 5.75
CA ARG A 202 -5.97 -13.43 7.18
C ARG A 202 -5.96 -12.04 7.81
N GLY A 203 -7.12 -11.37 7.87
CA GLY A 203 -7.28 -10.04 8.47
C GLY A 203 -6.77 -9.97 9.92
N ASP A 204 -6.87 -11.09 10.65
CA ASP A 204 -6.29 -11.23 12.01
C ASP A 204 -4.78 -10.97 12.06
N VAL A 205 -4.06 -11.24 10.96
CA VAL A 205 -2.62 -10.96 10.84
C VAL A 205 -2.36 -9.47 10.67
N ALA A 206 -3.15 -8.80 9.83
CA ALA A 206 -3.08 -7.35 9.66
C ALA A 206 -3.40 -6.61 10.97
N MET A 207 -4.45 -7.03 11.66
CA MET A 207 -4.84 -6.48 12.96
C MET A 207 -3.75 -6.70 14.02
N ARG A 208 -3.15 -7.90 14.06
CA ARG A 208 -2.06 -8.20 15.01
C ARG A 208 -0.88 -7.26 14.78
N PHE A 209 -0.49 -7.07 13.51
CA PHE A 209 0.60 -6.15 13.18
C PHE A 209 0.23 -4.70 13.56
N ALA A 210 -1.02 -4.27 13.35
CA ALA A 210 -1.47 -2.94 13.77
C ALA A 210 -1.33 -2.73 15.28
N LEU A 211 -1.58 -3.76 16.09
CA LEU A 211 -1.45 -3.67 17.56
C LEU A 211 -0.01 -3.66 18.07
N THR A 212 0.95 -4.20 17.32
CA THR A 212 2.33 -4.41 17.78
C THR A 212 3.39 -3.60 17.05
N GLY A 213 3.11 -3.17 15.84
CA GLY A 213 4.07 -2.51 14.94
C GLY A 213 4.06 -0.99 14.99
N GLU A 214 3.11 -0.35 15.68
CA GLU A 214 3.05 1.12 15.80
C GLU A 214 4.28 1.71 16.48
N THR A 215 4.68 2.89 16.00
CA THR A 215 5.78 3.66 16.59
C THR A 215 5.34 5.09 16.87
N SER A 216 6.23 5.90 17.44
CA SER A 216 5.97 7.34 17.61
C SER A 216 5.84 8.11 16.28
N HIS A 217 6.29 7.53 15.17
CA HIS A 217 6.30 8.15 13.84
C HIS A 217 5.26 7.55 12.89
N THR A 218 4.90 6.30 13.08
CA THR A 218 4.03 5.54 12.16
C THR A 218 2.82 5.00 12.90
N LYS A 219 1.63 5.34 12.42
CA LYS A 219 0.40 4.66 12.78
C LYS A 219 0.14 3.51 11.81
N ILE A 220 -0.30 2.36 12.34
CA ILE A 220 -0.68 1.22 11.51
C ILE A 220 -2.20 1.06 11.56
N VAL A 221 -2.83 1.02 10.39
CA VAL A 221 -4.28 0.89 10.24
C VAL A 221 -4.57 -0.41 9.51
N ALA A 222 -5.24 -1.36 10.15
CA ALA A 222 -5.65 -2.59 9.50
C ALA A 222 -7.00 -2.41 8.80
N LEU A 223 -7.07 -2.81 7.52
CA LEU A 223 -8.30 -3.08 6.79
C LEU A 223 -8.31 -4.59 6.53
N GLU A 224 -9.24 -5.30 7.17
CA GLU A 224 -9.20 -6.76 7.26
C GLU A 224 -9.95 -7.47 6.14
N THR A 225 -11.00 -6.81 5.63
CA THR A 225 -11.95 -7.39 4.70
C THR A 225 -12.09 -6.54 3.44
N PRO A 226 -12.05 -7.13 2.22
CA PRO A 226 -12.29 -6.38 0.99
C PRO A 226 -13.63 -5.64 1.01
N GLY A 227 -13.62 -4.36 0.63
CA GLY A 227 -14.72 -3.42 0.70
C GLY A 227 -14.71 -2.53 1.95
N GLU A 228 -13.80 -2.77 2.89
CA GLU A 228 -13.60 -1.82 3.99
C GLU A 228 -12.98 -0.54 3.48
N THR A 229 -13.47 0.58 4.01
CA THR A 229 -13.03 1.93 3.66
C THR A 229 -12.60 2.70 4.90
N ILE A 230 -11.66 3.60 4.73
CA ILE A 230 -11.24 4.55 5.78
C ILE A 230 -11.01 5.93 5.19
N ASP A 231 -11.47 6.95 5.91
CA ASP A 231 -11.16 8.35 5.62
C ASP A 231 -10.01 8.82 6.49
N LEU A 232 -8.99 9.38 5.85
CA LEU A 232 -7.76 9.86 6.48
C LEU A 232 -7.61 11.35 6.20
N SER A 233 -7.26 12.14 7.22
CA SER A 233 -6.93 13.55 7.06
C SER A 233 -5.43 13.76 7.24
N ILE A 234 -4.72 14.08 6.15
CA ILE A 234 -3.27 14.33 6.13
C ILE A 234 -3.01 15.83 6.30
N PRO A 235 -2.17 16.25 7.25
CA PRO A 235 -1.75 17.65 7.37
C PRO A 235 -1.05 18.16 6.11
N ASP A 236 -1.29 19.42 5.74
CA ASP A 236 -0.51 20.07 4.68
C ASP A 236 0.97 20.10 5.04
N THR A 237 1.83 19.65 4.12
CA THR A 237 3.28 19.53 4.34
C THR A 237 4.04 20.88 4.32
N ASP A 238 3.36 22.02 4.22
CA ASP A 238 3.97 23.35 4.30
C ASP A 238 4.35 23.78 5.72
N GLU A 239 4.00 23.00 6.74
CA GLU A 239 4.46 23.23 8.11
C GLU A 239 5.72 22.39 8.39
N THR A 240 6.86 22.98 8.18
CA THR A 240 8.16 22.53 8.71
C THR A 240 8.15 22.60 10.24
N ALA A 241 7.73 21.55 10.91
CA ALA A 241 7.92 21.39 12.35
C ALA A 241 7.93 19.93 12.80
N PRO A 242 8.83 19.55 13.73
CA PRO A 242 9.02 18.19 14.19
C PRO A 242 8.04 17.76 15.30
N ASP A 243 6.78 18.21 15.28
CA ASP A 243 5.80 17.81 16.30
C ASP A 243 4.52 17.31 15.62
N ARG A 244 4.60 16.06 15.12
CA ARG A 244 3.50 15.38 14.45
C ARG A 244 2.55 14.80 15.49
N ASN A 245 1.50 15.53 15.88
CA ASN A 245 0.47 15.04 16.77
C ASN A 245 -0.38 13.97 16.05
N LEU A 246 0.03 12.71 16.17
CA LEU A 246 -0.63 11.56 15.53
C LEU A 246 -2.11 11.41 15.90
N LYS A 247 -2.52 11.92 17.09
CA LYS A 247 -3.91 11.82 17.57
C LYS A 247 -4.94 12.60 16.74
N ALA A 248 -4.49 13.55 15.89
CA ALA A 248 -5.36 14.35 15.04
C ALA A 248 -5.64 13.71 13.66
N LEU A 249 -4.98 12.59 13.34
CA LEU A 249 -5.01 12.00 11.99
C LEU A 249 -6.18 11.08 11.71
N LEU A 250 -6.89 10.62 12.74
CA LEU A 250 -8.03 9.72 12.57
C LEU A 250 -9.29 10.33 13.15
N ALA A 251 -10.21 10.71 12.30
CA ALA A 251 -11.60 10.97 12.63
C ALA A 251 -12.36 9.64 12.57
N ASP A 252 -12.00 8.65 13.41
CA ASP A 252 -12.72 7.38 13.43
C ASP A 252 -13.66 7.31 14.64
N GLU A 253 -14.98 7.38 14.39
CA GLU A 253 -16.03 7.19 15.40
C GLU A 253 -16.15 5.72 15.89
N ARG A 254 -15.36 4.78 15.34
CA ARG A 254 -15.46 3.34 15.66
C ARG A 254 -14.81 2.92 16.98
N PHE A 255 -14.02 3.78 17.62
CA PHE A 255 -13.35 3.45 18.89
C PHE A 255 -13.95 4.15 20.13
N GLY A 256 -15.16 4.68 20.04
CA GLY A 256 -15.79 5.48 21.10
C GLY A 256 -17.09 4.94 21.71
N GLN A 257 -17.45 3.66 21.53
CA GLN A 257 -18.66 3.09 22.16
C GLN A 257 -18.47 1.65 22.63
N GLU A 258 -17.64 1.45 23.63
CA GLU A 258 -17.80 0.38 24.63
C GLU A 258 -17.32 0.93 25.96
N ASP A 259 -18.23 1.11 26.87
CA ASP A 259 -18.17 1.17 28.34
C ASP A 259 -19.02 2.33 28.92
N ALA A 260 -20.34 2.15 28.86
CA ALA A 260 -21.22 2.78 29.81
C ALA A 260 -22.58 2.05 29.88
N ASP A 261 -22.59 0.85 30.45
CA ASP A 261 -23.79 0.35 31.13
C ASP A 261 -23.47 -0.96 31.92
N GLU A 262 -22.96 -0.80 33.13
CA GLU A 262 -23.11 -1.78 34.21
C GLU A 262 -22.76 -1.13 35.54
N THR A 263 -23.68 -0.31 36.03
CA THR A 263 -23.87 -0.16 37.51
C THR A 263 -25.23 0.48 37.73
N ASN A 264 -26.27 -0.32 37.91
CA ASN A 264 -27.34 -0.09 38.86
C ASN A 264 -28.40 -1.18 38.78
N SER A 265 -28.34 -2.16 39.67
CA SER A 265 -29.45 -2.66 40.52
C SER A 265 -28.96 -3.90 41.26
#